data_908ef330e2fb0b412966a49dc1fdc7b3
#
_entry.id   908ef330e2fb0b412966a49dc1fdc7b3
#
_cell.length_a   1.000
_cell.length_b   1.000
_cell.length_c   1.000
_cell.angle_alpha   90.00
_cell.angle_beta   90.00
_cell.angle_gamma   90.00
#
_symmetry.space_group_name_H-M   'P 1'
#
loop_
_entity.id
_entity.type
_entity.pdbx_description
1 polymer ?
#
loop_
_entity_poly.entity_id
_entity_poly.type
_entity_poly.pdbx_seq_one_letter_code
_entity_poly.pdbx_strand_id
1 'polypeptide(L)'
;MVRYAALAVIVITIGAVLVGFYRERNKAGFRLKSEHTQLSSDVIAEIHGYERLESDGTLPKYFIKAAFARTFSDNHQELRDVYLETYDEKGEKADVMTAQEVLYVPEADKNFTAYMKGDVKIESRDRLKVKTPNIVYTKANETAEADQLIEFERDNVRGRSFGATVNMGQKRVDLLRDVEIETFESAELAASGVRYAKINSVSASFDQLNEQITLNDDVKIHVDSKSATSG
;
A
#
# COMPACT_ATOMS: atom_id res chain seq x y z
N MET A 1 -26.34 13.98 9.11
CA MET A 1 -26.08 13.11 7.95
C MET A 1 -24.85 13.54 7.13
N VAL A 2 -24.52 14.83 7.01
CA VAL A 2 -23.38 15.31 6.19
C VAL A 2 -22.00 14.98 6.80
N ARG A 3 -21.89 14.79 8.13
CA ARG A 3 -20.62 14.46 8.81
C ARG A 3 -20.06 13.08 8.46
N TYR A 4 -20.89 12.16 8.03
CA TYR A 4 -20.48 10.80 7.65
C TYR A 4 -20.03 10.71 6.18
N ALA A 5 -20.47 11.62 5.33
CA ALA A 5 -20.13 11.63 3.90
C ALA A 5 -18.65 11.98 3.66
N ALA A 6 -18.09 12.94 4.40
CA ALA A 6 -16.68 13.33 4.26
C ALA A 6 -15.72 12.21 4.76
N LEU A 7 -16.12 11.49 5.81
CA LEU A 7 -15.38 10.33 6.30
C LEU A 7 -15.49 9.14 5.33
N ALA A 8 -16.65 8.92 4.72
CA ALA A 8 -16.85 7.89 3.70
C ALA A 8 -15.96 8.10 2.46
N VAL A 9 -15.74 9.36 2.06
CA VAL A 9 -14.85 9.70 0.92
C VAL A 9 -13.40 9.30 1.22
N ILE A 10 -12.91 9.51 2.45
CA ILE A 10 -11.56 9.10 2.87
C ILE A 10 -11.41 7.58 2.80
N VAL A 11 -12.45 6.83 3.21
CA VAL A 11 -12.46 5.35 3.20
C VAL A 11 -12.49 4.79 1.80
N ILE A 12 -13.36 5.32 0.94
CA ILE A 12 -13.46 4.91 -0.47
C ILE A 12 -12.14 5.16 -1.19
N THR A 13 -11.40 6.19 -0.74
CA THR A 13 -10.15 6.62 -1.37
C THR A 13 -8.99 5.66 -1.11
N ILE A 14 -8.84 5.18 0.12
CA ILE A 14 -7.79 4.19 0.46
C ILE A 14 -8.20 2.80 -0.05
N GLY A 15 -9.48 2.56 -0.15
CA GLY A 15 -10.06 1.30 -0.50
C GLY A 15 -9.97 0.85 -1.94
N ALA A 16 -9.90 1.77 -2.85
CA ALA A 16 -9.88 1.45 -4.27
C ALA A 16 -8.54 0.86 -4.75
N VAL A 17 -7.45 1.12 -3.99
CA VAL A 17 -6.10 0.54 -4.29
C VAL A 17 -6.07 -0.97 -4.17
N LEU A 18 -6.95 -1.51 -3.34
CA LEU A 18 -6.92 -2.93 -2.98
C LEU A 18 -7.80 -3.81 -3.90
N VAL A 19 -8.59 -3.21 -4.78
CA VAL A 19 -9.51 -3.96 -5.67
C VAL A 19 -8.79 -4.66 -6.82
N GLY A 20 -7.55 -4.25 -7.16
CA GLY A 20 -6.79 -4.83 -8.27
C GLY A 20 -6.23 -6.25 -8.03
N PHE A 21 -6.19 -6.69 -6.79
CA PHE A 21 -5.61 -7.99 -6.42
C PHE A 21 -6.68 -8.99 -5.94
N TYR A 22 -7.67 -9.29 -6.74
CA TYR A 22 -8.75 -10.20 -6.36
C TYR A 22 -8.59 -11.61 -6.90
N ARG A 23 -8.46 -12.56 -6.05
CA ARG A 23 -9.02 -13.92 -5.86
C ARG A 23 -7.98 -14.95 -5.41
N GLU A 24 -7.95 -15.28 -4.15
CA GLU A 24 -8.21 -16.62 -3.64
C GLU A 24 -8.04 -16.71 -2.10
N ARG A 25 -8.83 -17.56 -1.51
CA ARG A 25 -9.27 -17.69 -0.11
C ARG A 25 -8.23 -18.29 0.87
N ASN A 26 -8.37 -17.89 2.09
CA ASN A 26 -8.50 -18.60 3.39
C ASN A 26 -7.32 -18.61 4.37
N LYS A 27 -7.58 -17.88 5.48
CA LYS A 27 -7.35 -18.18 6.92
C LYS A 27 -5.99 -18.70 7.39
N ALA A 28 -5.27 -17.91 8.16
CA ALA A 28 -4.68 -18.29 9.45
C ALA A 28 -4.04 -17.07 10.17
N GLY A 29 -4.14 -17.07 11.49
CA GLY A 29 -3.70 -15.99 12.36
C GLY A 29 -2.20 -15.75 12.33
N PHE A 30 -1.87 -14.46 12.40
CA PHE A 30 -0.55 -13.92 12.32
C PHE A 30 0.28 -14.19 13.57
N ARG A 31 1.44 -14.82 13.41
CA ARG A 31 2.57 -14.75 14.32
C ARG A 31 3.81 -14.46 13.48
N LEU A 32 4.46 -13.33 13.74
CA LEU A 32 5.81 -13.06 13.26
C LEU A 32 6.75 -14.18 13.76
N LYS A 33 6.96 -15.18 12.93
CA LYS A 33 8.04 -16.11 13.08
C LYS A 33 9.11 -15.66 12.08
N SER A 34 10.05 -14.86 12.55
CA SER A 34 11.28 -14.65 11.80
C SER A 34 12.09 -15.96 11.85
N GLU A 35 11.70 -16.92 11.06
CA GLU A 35 12.61 -17.96 10.66
C GLU A 35 13.55 -17.32 9.65
N HIS A 36 14.76 -17.03 10.08
CA HIS A 36 15.86 -16.74 9.18
C HIS A 36 16.07 -17.98 8.30
N THR A 37 15.37 -18.07 7.20
CA THR A 37 15.71 -18.99 6.14
C THR A 37 17.09 -18.57 5.68
N GLN A 38 18.08 -19.44 5.88
CA GLN A 38 19.46 -19.18 5.50
C GLN A 38 19.49 -19.20 3.97
N LEU A 39 19.52 -18.01 3.35
CA LEU A 39 19.53 -17.85 1.90
C LEU A 39 20.88 -18.32 1.36
N SER A 40 20.88 -18.90 0.16
CA SER A 40 22.10 -19.31 -0.53
C SER A 40 22.99 -18.10 -0.87
N SER A 41 24.30 -18.29 -0.82
CA SER A 41 25.27 -17.33 -1.35
C SER A 41 25.72 -17.66 -2.78
N ASP A 42 25.29 -18.80 -3.33
CA ASP A 42 25.73 -19.27 -4.63
C ASP A 42 24.94 -18.61 -5.77
N VAL A 43 25.55 -17.65 -6.41
CA VAL A 43 24.98 -16.93 -7.55
C VAL A 43 25.02 -17.82 -8.78
N ILE A 44 23.87 -18.02 -9.42
CA ILE A 44 23.75 -18.81 -10.66
C ILE A 44 23.51 -17.96 -11.90
N ALA A 45 23.01 -16.73 -11.75
CA ALA A 45 22.81 -15.80 -12.85
C ALA A 45 22.90 -14.35 -12.41
N GLU A 46 23.48 -13.50 -13.27
CA GLU A 46 23.48 -12.04 -13.14
C GLU A 46 23.02 -11.43 -14.45
N ILE A 47 22.11 -10.48 -14.41
CA ILE A 47 21.53 -9.82 -15.57
C ILE A 47 21.56 -8.32 -15.36
N HIS A 48 22.14 -7.58 -16.30
CA HIS A 48 22.05 -6.14 -16.38
C HIS A 48 20.92 -5.76 -17.33
N GLY A 49 20.11 -4.79 -16.94
CA GLY A 49 18.96 -4.40 -17.75
C GLY A 49 17.88 -5.48 -17.77
N TYR A 50 17.54 -6.02 -16.59
CA TYR A 50 16.52 -7.05 -16.45
C TYR A 50 15.13 -6.50 -16.79
N GLU A 51 14.42 -7.23 -17.65
CA GLU A 51 13.02 -6.96 -17.97
C GLU A 51 12.24 -8.28 -18.05
N ARG A 52 11.06 -8.31 -17.46
CA ARG A 52 10.17 -9.47 -17.51
C ARG A 52 8.70 -9.02 -17.55
N LEU A 53 7.97 -9.56 -18.53
CA LEU A 53 6.52 -9.48 -18.59
C LEU A 53 5.94 -10.84 -18.22
N GLU A 54 5.09 -10.87 -17.21
CA GLU A 54 4.31 -12.06 -16.86
C GLU A 54 2.89 -11.87 -17.35
N SER A 55 2.35 -12.92 -17.97
CA SER A 55 1.01 -12.90 -18.57
C SER A 55 0.23 -14.15 -18.17
N ASP A 56 -1.10 -14.01 -18.13
CA ASP A 56 -2.04 -15.13 -18.03
C ASP A 56 -2.82 -15.24 -19.34
N GLY A 57 -2.47 -16.24 -20.13
CA GLY A 57 -2.91 -16.28 -21.50
C GLY A 57 -2.40 -15.08 -22.30
N THR A 58 -3.30 -14.26 -22.80
CA THR A 58 -2.98 -13.04 -23.58
C THR A 58 -2.95 -11.76 -22.75
N LEU A 59 -3.37 -11.80 -21.50
CA LEU A 59 -3.47 -10.62 -20.65
C LEU A 59 -2.22 -10.46 -19.78
N PRO A 60 -1.58 -9.28 -19.77
CA PRO A 60 -0.46 -9.02 -18.89
C PRO A 60 -0.92 -9.01 -17.44
N LYS A 61 -0.10 -9.55 -16.54
CA LYS A 61 -0.30 -9.51 -15.08
C LYS A 61 0.60 -8.49 -14.43
N TYR A 62 1.88 -8.54 -14.75
CA TYR A 62 2.83 -7.55 -14.29
C TYR A 62 4.01 -7.43 -15.26
N PHE A 63 4.61 -6.25 -15.26
CA PHE A 63 5.85 -5.95 -15.95
C PHE A 63 6.87 -5.43 -14.95
N ILE A 64 8.05 -6.06 -14.90
CA ILE A 64 9.13 -5.67 -14.01
C ILE A 64 10.37 -5.29 -14.80
N LYS A 65 11.00 -4.19 -14.41
CA LYS A 65 12.34 -3.77 -14.83
C LYS A 65 13.25 -3.63 -13.62
N ALA A 66 14.53 -3.98 -13.80
CA ALA A 66 15.56 -3.67 -12.84
C ALA A 66 16.86 -3.33 -13.58
N ALA A 67 17.64 -2.38 -13.04
CA ALA A 67 18.96 -2.09 -13.59
C ALA A 67 19.88 -3.32 -13.48
N PHE A 68 19.68 -4.09 -12.40
CA PHE A 68 20.46 -5.29 -12.13
C PHE A 68 19.60 -6.34 -11.42
N ALA A 69 19.75 -7.60 -11.81
CA ALA A 69 19.14 -8.76 -11.16
C ALA A 69 20.16 -9.86 -10.95
N ARG A 70 20.15 -10.47 -9.77
CA ARG A 70 20.98 -11.61 -9.39
C ARG A 70 20.06 -12.73 -8.91
N THR A 71 20.26 -13.92 -9.44
CA THR A 71 19.55 -15.14 -9.02
C THR A 71 20.51 -16.09 -8.34
N PHE A 72 20.05 -16.69 -7.25
CA PHE A 72 20.84 -17.61 -6.43
C PHE A 72 20.35 -19.07 -6.59
N SER A 73 21.14 -20.02 -6.12
CA SER A 73 20.89 -21.45 -6.31
C SER A 73 19.60 -21.96 -5.64
N ASP A 74 19.09 -21.27 -4.64
CA ASP A 74 17.78 -21.51 -4.00
C ASP A 74 16.63 -20.73 -4.65
N ASN A 75 16.88 -20.10 -5.81
CA ASN A 75 15.96 -19.30 -6.60
C ASN A 75 15.52 -17.99 -5.96
N HIS A 76 16.09 -17.55 -4.82
CA HIS A 76 15.84 -16.17 -4.43
C HIS A 76 16.51 -15.20 -5.40
N GLN A 77 16.01 -13.99 -5.47
CA GLN A 77 16.50 -12.97 -6.39
C GLN A 77 16.72 -11.65 -5.67
N GLU A 78 17.84 -11.02 -5.96
CA GLU A 78 18.14 -9.64 -5.59
C GLU A 78 18.04 -8.76 -6.82
N LEU A 79 17.24 -7.70 -6.74
CA LEU A 79 17.07 -6.74 -7.82
C LEU A 79 17.40 -5.33 -7.32
N ARG A 80 17.93 -4.49 -8.22
CA ARG A 80 18.26 -3.09 -7.93
C ARG A 80 17.61 -2.15 -8.93
N ASP A 81 17.22 -0.96 -8.44
CA ASP A 81 16.53 0.07 -9.19
C ASP A 81 15.31 -0.49 -9.90
N VAL A 82 14.39 -0.99 -9.09
CA VAL A 82 13.23 -1.75 -9.54
C VAL A 82 12.07 -0.83 -9.89
N TYR A 83 11.46 -1.10 -11.03
CA TYR A 83 10.20 -0.56 -11.49
C TYR A 83 9.25 -1.72 -11.79
N LEU A 84 8.08 -1.72 -11.17
CA LEU A 84 7.04 -2.72 -11.33
C LEU A 84 5.74 -2.05 -11.76
N GLU A 85 5.13 -2.55 -12.83
CA GLU A 85 3.75 -2.26 -13.21
C GLU A 85 2.90 -3.50 -12.98
N THR A 86 1.72 -3.32 -12.42
CA THR A 86 0.70 -4.35 -12.35
C THR A 86 -0.44 -4.01 -13.33
N TYR A 87 -1.20 -5.03 -13.71
CA TYR A 87 -2.32 -4.90 -14.63
C TYR A 87 -3.57 -5.52 -14.01
N ASP A 88 -4.72 -4.95 -14.31
CA ASP A 88 -6.00 -5.46 -13.83
C ASP A 88 -6.48 -6.69 -14.64
N GLU A 89 -7.64 -7.22 -14.31
CA GLU A 89 -8.24 -8.38 -14.96
C GLU A 89 -8.53 -8.15 -16.46
N LYS A 90 -8.53 -6.89 -16.93
CA LYS A 90 -8.73 -6.51 -18.33
C LYS A 90 -7.40 -6.28 -19.07
N GLY A 91 -6.28 -6.36 -18.35
CA GLY A 91 -4.96 -6.06 -18.87
C GLY A 91 -4.68 -4.55 -18.96
N GLU A 92 -5.46 -3.70 -18.28
CA GLU A 92 -5.17 -2.28 -18.18
C GLU A 92 -4.19 -2.05 -17.02
N LYS A 93 -3.28 -1.07 -17.18
CA LYS A 93 -2.32 -0.70 -16.14
C LYS A 93 -3.06 -0.28 -14.88
N ALA A 94 -2.76 -0.94 -13.75
CA ALA A 94 -3.38 -0.70 -12.47
C ALA A 94 -2.48 0.15 -11.56
N ASP A 95 -1.33 -0.39 -11.14
CA ASP A 95 -0.46 0.25 -10.18
C ASP A 95 0.99 0.28 -10.66
N VAL A 96 1.75 1.24 -10.15
CA VAL A 96 3.20 1.35 -10.35
C VAL A 96 3.89 1.34 -9.02
N MET A 97 4.98 0.60 -8.92
CA MET A 97 5.84 0.60 -7.74
C MET A 97 7.30 0.76 -8.14
N THR A 98 8.04 1.52 -7.36
CA THR A 98 9.49 1.64 -7.47
C THR A 98 10.16 1.39 -6.13
N ALA A 99 11.37 0.79 -6.17
CA ALA A 99 12.21 0.59 -5.01
C ALA A 99 13.69 0.54 -5.44
N GLN A 100 14.61 0.93 -4.56
CA GLN A 100 16.04 0.82 -4.85
C GLN A 100 16.52 -0.62 -4.82
N GLU A 101 16.00 -1.42 -3.88
CA GLU A 101 16.36 -2.83 -3.72
C GLU A 101 15.12 -3.67 -3.47
N VAL A 102 15.08 -4.84 -4.10
CA VAL A 102 14.06 -5.86 -3.84
C VAL A 102 14.75 -7.20 -3.66
N LEU A 103 14.47 -7.85 -2.53
CA LEU A 103 14.81 -9.24 -2.30
C LEU A 103 13.51 -10.07 -2.45
N TYR A 104 13.46 -10.89 -3.47
CA TYR A 104 12.38 -11.84 -3.73
C TYR A 104 12.78 -13.22 -3.22
N VAL A 105 12.00 -13.78 -2.32
CA VAL A 105 12.22 -15.11 -1.74
C VAL A 105 11.05 -16.01 -2.10
N PRO A 106 11.22 -16.97 -3.01
CA PRO A 106 10.19 -17.93 -3.34
C PRO A 106 9.94 -18.89 -2.17
N GLU A 107 8.69 -19.28 -2.01
CA GLU A 107 8.23 -20.23 -1.01
C GLU A 107 7.49 -21.40 -1.67
N ALA A 108 7.03 -22.37 -0.88
CA ALA A 108 6.22 -23.48 -1.37
C ALA A 108 4.89 -22.98 -1.98
N ASP A 109 4.25 -23.83 -2.80
CA ASP A 109 2.92 -23.62 -3.38
C ASP A 109 2.79 -22.31 -4.20
N LYS A 110 3.87 -21.91 -4.90
CA LYS A 110 3.94 -20.67 -5.69
C LYS A 110 3.73 -19.40 -4.85
N ASN A 111 3.95 -19.47 -3.55
CA ASN A 111 4.01 -18.33 -2.67
C ASN A 111 5.39 -17.67 -2.74
N PHE A 112 5.47 -16.46 -2.21
CA PHE A 112 6.73 -15.74 -2.06
C PHE A 112 6.59 -14.62 -1.03
N THR A 113 7.75 -14.19 -0.53
CA THR A 113 7.90 -12.94 0.22
C THR A 113 8.82 -12.00 -0.55
N ALA A 114 8.41 -10.74 -0.71
CA ALA A 114 9.21 -9.69 -1.33
C ALA A 114 9.53 -8.60 -0.31
N TYR A 115 10.82 -8.39 -0.08
CA TYR A 115 11.34 -7.32 0.78
C TYR A 115 11.81 -6.17 -0.10
N MET A 116 11.13 -5.05 -0.02
CA MET A 116 11.42 -3.84 -0.80
C MET A 116 12.04 -2.79 0.10
N LYS A 117 13.13 -2.18 -0.31
CA LYS A 117 13.88 -1.19 0.46
C LYS A 117 14.33 -0.03 -0.41
N GLY A 118 14.52 1.13 0.24
CA GLY A 118 15.07 2.33 -0.35
C GLY A 118 14.06 3.08 -1.21
N ASP A 119 13.51 4.17 -0.66
CA ASP A 119 12.59 5.11 -1.34
C ASP A 119 11.45 4.40 -2.09
N VAL A 120 10.78 3.45 -1.39
CA VAL A 120 9.66 2.73 -1.97
C VAL A 120 8.52 3.69 -2.25
N LYS A 121 8.07 3.74 -3.50
CA LYS A 121 6.94 4.55 -3.95
C LYS A 121 5.93 3.66 -4.64
N ILE A 122 4.67 3.89 -4.32
CA ILE A 122 3.54 3.23 -4.99
C ILE A 122 2.62 4.34 -5.51
N GLU A 123 2.23 4.22 -6.76
CA GLU A 123 1.21 5.05 -7.37
C GLU A 123 0.13 4.15 -7.97
N SER A 124 -1.09 4.27 -7.44
CA SER A 124 -2.20 3.47 -7.90
C SER A 124 -2.95 4.14 -9.05
N ARG A 125 -3.74 3.36 -9.77
CA ARG A 125 -4.66 3.83 -10.79
C ARG A 125 -5.58 4.95 -10.28
N ASP A 126 -5.98 4.87 -9.02
CA ASP A 126 -6.86 5.85 -8.37
C ASP A 126 -6.12 7.08 -7.86
N ARG A 127 -4.88 7.29 -8.26
CA ARG A 127 -4.04 8.43 -7.88
C ARG A 127 -3.59 8.44 -6.42
N LEU A 128 -3.77 7.33 -5.67
CA LEU A 128 -3.13 7.21 -4.37
C LEU A 128 -1.64 7.06 -4.57
N LYS A 129 -0.88 7.90 -3.88
CA LYS A 129 0.57 7.82 -3.80
C LYS A 129 0.98 7.47 -2.40
N VAL A 130 1.86 6.50 -2.27
CA VAL A 130 2.44 6.08 -0.99
C VAL A 130 3.94 6.14 -1.08
N LYS A 131 4.58 6.62 -0.01
CA LYS A 131 6.03 6.62 0.15
C LYS A 131 6.40 6.03 1.50
N THR A 132 7.42 5.18 1.50
CA THR A 132 7.98 4.60 2.72
C THR A 132 9.40 4.10 2.46
N PRO A 133 10.26 4.00 3.47
CA PRO A 133 11.59 3.42 3.30
C PRO A 133 11.60 1.94 2.97
N ASN A 134 10.59 1.17 3.43
CA ASN A 134 10.52 -0.28 3.21
C ASN A 134 9.08 -0.80 3.18
N ILE A 135 8.90 -1.92 2.50
CA ILE A 135 7.66 -2.74 2.52
C ILE A 135 8.07 -4.21 2.46
N VAL A 136 7.41 -5.03 3.24
CA VAL A 136 7.44 -6.50 3.11
C VAL A 136 6.08 -6.97 2.62
N TYR A 137 6.06 -7.64 1.48
CA TYR A 137 4.85 -8.26 0.94
C TYR A 137 4.95 -9.78 1.03
N THR A 138 3.97 -10.41 1.65
CA THR A 138 3.85 -11.87 1.77
C THR A 138 2.62 -12.34 1.01
N LYS A 139 2.84 -13.11 -0.06
CA LYS A 139 1.76 -13.59 -0.92
C LYS A 139 0.85 -14.61 -0.24
N ALA A 140 1.39 -15.46 0.62
CA ALA A 140 0.64 -16.53 1.28
C ALA A 140 -0.57 -16.03 2.08
N ASN A 141 -0.49 -14.85 2.68
CA ASN A 141 -1.56 -14.20 3.44
C ASN A 141 -2.06 -12.89 2.82
N GLU A 142 -1.57 -12.55 1.62
CA GLU A 142 -1.90 -11.32 0.90
C GLU A 142 -1.71 -10.06 1.75
N THR A 143 -0.61 -10.02 2.52
CA THR A 143 -0.33 -8.94 3.46
C THR A 143 0.87 -8.12 3.03
N ALA A 144 0.74 -6.80 3.06
CA ALA A 144 1.85 -5.87 2.94
C ALA A 144 2.07 -5.14 4.26
N GLU A 145 3.31 -5.08 4.72
CA GLU A 145 3.68 -4.47 6.00
C GLU A 145 4.81 -3.47 5.81
N ALA A 146 4.70 -2.34 6.46
CA ALA A 146 5.76 -1.36 6.61
C ALA A 146 5.90 -0.99 8.09
N ASP A 147 7.13 -0.94 8.60
CA ASP A 147 7.42 -0.71 10.02
C ASP A 147 7.97 0.69 10.30
N GLN A 148 8.21 1.49 9.26
CA GLN A 148 8.73 2.84 9.33
C GLN A 148 7.69 3.89 8.95
N LEU A 149 8.13 5.14 8.77
CA LEU A 149 7.27 6.23 8.35
C LEU A 149 6.65 5.93 6.99
N ILE A 150 5.33 6.07 6.93
CA ILE A 150 4.55 6.01 5.70
C ILE A 150 3.90 7.36 5.49
N GLU A 151 4.04 7.88 4.29
CA GLU A 151 3.33 9.05 3.81
C GLU A 151 2.42 8.63 2.67
N PHE A 152 1.20 9.14 2.67
CA PHE A 152 0.25 8.89 1.60
C PHE A 152 -0.51 10.14 1.23
N GLU A 153 -0.82 10.26 -0.05
CA GLU A 153 -1.67 11.34 -0.57
C GLU A 153 -2.61 10.81 -1.65
N ARG A 154 -3.79 11.38 -1.69
CA ARG A 154 -4.75 11.20 -2.76
C ARG A 154 -5.70 12.38 -2.82
N ASP A 155 -5.76 13.02 -3.99
CA ASP A 155 -6.60 14.18 -4.22
C ASP A 155 -6.38 15.29 -3.16
N ASN A 156 -7.38 15.56 -2.34
CA ASN A 156 -7.36 16.54 -1.27
C ASN A 156 -7.05 15.96 0.11
N VAL A 157 -6.61 14.71 0.20
CA VAL A 157 -6.26 14.03 1.45
C VAL A 157 -4.79 13.68 1.43
N ARG A 158 -4.09 13.95 2.51
CA ARG A 158 -2.77 13.41 2.80
C ARG A 158 -2.71 12.91 4.23
N GLY A 159 -1.80 12.00 4.48
CA GLY A 159 -1.61 11.50 5.82
C GLY A 159 -0.24 10.84 6.00
N ARG A 160 0.03 10.51 7.25
CA ARG A 160 1.23 9.78 7.64
C ARG A 160 0.96 8.90 8.86
N SER A 161 1.77 7.86 9.00
CA SER A 161 1.80 7.01 10.19
C SER A 161 3.17 6.36 10.35
N PHE A 162 3.48 5.91 11.55
CA PHE A 162 4.60 5.00 11.78
C PHE A 162 4.08 3.56 11.79
N GLY A 163 4.39 2.87 10.72
CA GLY A 163 3.94 1.51 10.46
C GLY A 163 2.53 1.43 9.89
N ALA A 164 2.33 0.50 8.97
CA ALA A 164 1.02 0.07 8.50
C ALA A 164 1.04 -1.40 8.12
N THR A 165 -0.14 -2.01 8.21
CA THR A 165 -0.41 -3.34 7.68
C THR A 165 -1.60 -3.24 6.73
N VAL A 166 -1.45 -3.79 5.54
CA VAL A 166 -2.51 -3.91 4.56
C VAL A 166 -2.82 -5.38 4.35
N ASN A 167 -4.02 -5.81 4.69
CA ASN A 167 -4.50 -7.15 4.38
C ASN A 167 -5.46 -7.08 3.19
N MET A 168 -4.98 -7.54 2.04
CA MET A 168 -5.72 -7.43 0.77
C MET A 168 -6.91 -8.38 0.74
N GLY A 169 -6.76 -9.58 1.28
CA GLY A 169 -7.86 -10.56 1.36
C GLY A 169 -9.00 -10.11 2.26
N GLN A 170 -8.70 -9.40 3.33
CA GLN A 170 -9.70 -8.83 4.25
C GLN A 170 -10.12 -7.41 3.88
N LYS A 171 -9.49 -6.80 2.88
CA LYS A 171 -9.69 -5.40 2.49
C LYS A 171 -9.56 -4.43 3.67
N ARG A 172 -8.54 -4.64 4.48
CA ARG A 172 -8.30 -3.88 5.69
C ARG A 172 -6.93 -3.21 5.65
N VAL A 173 -6.89 -1.97 6.11
CA VAL A 173 -5.67 -1.20 6.33
C VAL A 173 -5.61 -0.79 7.79
N ASP A 174 -4.53 -1.10 8.45
CA ASP A 174 -4.24 -0.68 9.82
C ASP A 174 -3.03 0.27 9.79
N LEU A 175 -3.22 1.51 10.24
CA LEU A 175 -2.18 2.49 10.52
C LEU A 175 -1.81 2.37 12.01
N LEU A 176 -0.55 2.07 12.30
CA LEU A 176 -0.20 1.48 13.59
C LEU A 176 0.11 2.49 14.69
N ARG A 177 0.76 3.61 14.36
CA ARG A 177 1.20 4.61 15.37
C ARG A 177 1.26 6.01 14.77
N ASP A 178 1.05 7.00 15.62
CA ASP A 178 1.23 8.43 15.30
C ASP A 178 0.52 8.84 14.01
N VAL A 179 -0.75 8.48 13.92
CA VAL A 179 -1.57 8.72 12.74
C VAL A 179 -1.94 10.19 12.65
N GLU A 180 -1.63 10.77 11.51
CA GLU A 180 -2.04 12.11 11.14
C GLU A 180 -2.68 12.08 9.76
N ILE A 181 -3.88 12.61 9.64
CA ILE A 181 -4.63 12.72 8.38
C ILE A 181 -5.10 14.16 8.23
N GLU A 182 -4.83 14.75 7.08
CA GLU A 182 -5.24 16.10 6.72
C GLU A 182 -6.10 16.07 5.46
N THR A 183 -7.17 16.85 5.48
CA THR A 183 -8.00 17.08 4.30
C THR A 183 -7.99 18.55 3.94
N PHE A 184 -7.90 18.84 2.66
CA PHE A 184 -7.89 20.20 2.14
C PHE A 184 -9.19 20.51 1.42
N GLU A 185 -9.41 21.76 1.10
CA GLU A 185 -10.64 22.23 0.45
C GLU A 185 -10.98 21.40 -0.80
N SER A 186 -12.17 20.78 -0.78
CA SER A 186 -12.79 20.12 -1.93
C SER A 186 -14.20 20.68 -2.09
N ALA A 187 -14.85 20.40 -3.22
CA ALA A 187 -16.23 20.84 -3.46
C ALA A 187 -17.19 20.35 -2.37
N GLU A 188 -17.01 19.10 -1.90
CA GLU A 188 -17.83 18.49 -0.86
C GLU A 188 -17.56 19.14 0.52
N LEU A 189 -16.30 19.40 0.86
CA LEU A 189 -15.94 20.09 2.10
C LEU A 189 -16.42 21.55 2.09
N ALA A 190 -16.26 22.23 0.96
CA ALA A 190 -16.74 23.61 0.81
C ALA A 190 -18.27 23.71 0.98
N ALA A 191 -19.02 22.72 0.51
CA ALA A 191 -20.48 22.66 0.70
C ALA A 191 -20.87 22.49 2.18
N SER A 192 -20.02 21.87 2.99
CA SER A 192 -20.19 21.74 4.46
C SER A 192 -19.66 22.94 5.25
N GLY A 193 -19.07 23.95 4.57
CA GLY A 193 -18.43 25.10 5.22
C GLY A 193 -17.03 24.81 5.79
N VAL A 194 -16.51 23.62 5.62
CA VAL A 194 -15.18 23.19 6.09
C VAL A 194 -14.13 23.44 5.01
N ARG A 195 -13.02 24.08 5.36
CA ARG A 195 -11.87 24.31 4.47
C ARG A 195 -10.74 23.31 4.67
N TYR A 196 -10.57 22.90 5.91
CA TYR A 196 -9.48 22.06 6.34
C TYR A 196 -9.93 21.24 7.53
N ALA A 197 -9.52 19.99 7.59
CA ALA A 197 -9.64 19.18 8.77
C ALA A 197 -8.37 18.38 8.99
N LYS A 198 -7.91 18.33 10.26
CA LYS A 198 -6.78 17.53 10.69
C LYS A 198 -7.24 16.57 11.78
N ILE A 199 -6.89 15.31 11.60
CA ILE A 199 -7.18 14.22 12.52
C ILE A 199 -5.85 13.66 13.00
N ASN A 200 -5.70 13.53 14.31
CA ASN A 200 -4.61 12.82 14.95
C ASN A 200 -5.18 11.70 15.80
N SER A 201 -4.53 10.55 15.83
CA SER A 201 -4.85 9.42 16.69
C SER A 201 -3.61 8.57 16.92
N VAL A 202 -3.63 7.73 17.94
CA VAL A 202 -2.54 6.77 18.16
C VAL A 202 -2.49 5.75 17.02
N SER A 203 -3.65 5.20 16.64
CA SER A 203 -3.77 4.31 15.49
C SER A 203 -5.10 4.50 14.76
N ALA A 204 -5.19 3.97 13.54
CA ALA A 204 -6.43 3.98 12.76
C ALA A 204 -6.58 2.67 11.99
N SER A 205 -7.81 2.24 11.80
CA SER A 205 -8.14 1.04 11.07
C SER A 205 -9.23 1.35 10.05
N PHE A 206 -9.05 0.89 8.81
CA PHE A 206 -9.98 1.08 7.71
C PHE A 206 -10.46 -0.29 7.25
N ASP A 207 -11.73 -0.59 7.46
CA ASP A 207 -12.42 -1.78 6.98
C ASP A 207 -13.29 -1.38 5.78
N GLN A 208 -12.86 -1.79 4.60
CA GLN A 208 -13.56 -1.47 3.36
C GLN A 208 -14.85 -2.25 3.16
N LEU A 209 -14.91 -3.48 3.68
CA LEU A 209 -16.09 -4.31 3.52
C LEU A 209 -17.29 -3.72 4.26
N ASN A 210 -17.00 -3.09 5.42
CA ASN A 210 -18.00 -2.47 6.27
C ASN A 210 -18.05 -0.95 6.13
N GLU A 211 -17.23 -0.36 5.26
CA GLU A 211 -17.08 1.09 5.09
C GLU A 211 -16.82 1.82 6.42
N GLN A 212 -16.05 1.19 7.32
CA GLN A 212 -15.79 1.70 8.66
C GLN A 212 -14.37 2.23 8.81
N ILE A 213 -14.27 3.37 9.47
CA ILE A 213 -13.02 3.91 10.00
C ILE A 213 -13.10 3.86 11.51
N THR A 214 -12.11 3.27 12.13
CA THR A 214 -11.92 3.28 13.58
C THR A 214 -10.66 4.06 13.90
N LEU A 215 -10.79 5.09 14.71
CA LEU A 215 -9.68 5.86 15.27
C LEU A 215 -9.53 5.46 16.72
N ASN A 216 -8.33 5.07 17.14
CA ASN A 216 -8.10 4.57 18.48
C ASN A 216 -7.15 5.49 19.23
N ASP A 217 -7.49 5.74 20.47
CA ASP A 217 -6.73 6.47 21.48
C ASP A 217 -6.33 7.91 21.09
N ASP A 218 -6.42 8.82 22.03
CA ASP A 218 -6.05 10.24 21.96
C ASP A 218 -6.49 10.93 20.65
N VAL A 219 -7.74 10.70 20.25
CA VAL A 219 -8.29 11.24 18.99
C VAL A 219 -8.50 12.74 19.11
N LYS A 220 -7.80 13.51 18.28
CA LYS A 220 -7.94 14.97 18.19
C LYS A 220 -8.36 15.34 16.77
N ILE A 221 -9.45 16.08 16.66
CA ILE A 221 -9.95 16.57 15.38
C ILE A 221 -9.95 18.10 15.42
N HIS A 222 -9.18 18.70 14.54
CA HIS A 222 -9.16 20.14 14.33
C HIS A 222 -9.83 20.45 12.99
N VAL A 223 -10.79 21.39 13.01
CA VAL A 223 -11.55 21.78 11.82
C VAL A 223 -11.49 23.29 11.67
N ASP A 224 -11.08 23.76 10.50
CA ASP A 224 -11.18 25.17 10.11
C ASP A 224 -12.38 25.36 9.17
N SER A 225 -13.30 26.22 9.60
CA SER A 225 -14.55 26.50 8.88
C SER A 225 -14.63 27.98 8.48
N LYS A 226 -15.27 28.27 7.36
CA LYS A 226 -15.62 29.66 7.02
C LYS A 226 -16.57 30.19 8.10
N SER A 227 -16.17 31.23 8.82
CA SER A 227 -17.12 32.01 9.61
C SER A 227 -18.09 32.67 8.61
N ALA A 228 -19.39 32.36 8.74
CA ALA A 228 -20.39 33.09 8.03
C ALA A 228 -20.37 34.55 8.56
N THR A 229 -19.73 35.44 7.81
CA THR A 229 -19.87 36.88 8.03
C THR A 229 -21.28 37.23 7.55
N SER A 230 -22.24 37.32 8.47
CA SER A 230 -23.53 37.94 8.21
C SER A 230 -23.27 39.44 7.93
N GLY A 231 -23.33 39.79 6.64
CA GLY A 231 -23.46 41.19 6.20
C GLY A 231 -24.92 41.57 6.19
#